data_577750b4d37f193ed8a0f241cc0a65d2
#
_entry.id   577750b4d37f193ed8a0f241cc0a65d2
#
_cell.length_a   1.000
_cell.length_b   1.000
_cell.length_c   1.000
_cell.angle_alpha   90.00
_cell.angle_beta   90.00
_cell.angle_gamma   90.00
#
_symmetry.space_group_name_H-M   'P 1'
#
loop_
_entity.id
_entity.type
_entity.pdbx_description
1 polymer ?
#
loop_
_entity_poly.entity_id
_entity_poly.type
_entity_poly.pdbx_seq_one_letter_code
_entity_poly.pdbx_strand_id
1 'polypeptide(L)'
;MNFFDNAYQQHISNPAHENYRNLLAFNEALGLCHTVIAEVKKDAQGSEFVAYNASSPDELALVNGARHLGFFFRERDEDNNMVCEQLGEVRRYKLLNLIEFDSTRKRMTVVVRTPEGKILVICKGADSIIEKRLKADQVTLKTTQGFLDQYAKHGLRTLLIASKEISEHDY
;
A
#
# COMPACT_ATOMS: atom_id res chain seq x y z
N MET A 1 14.91 -9.24 2.07
CA MET A 1 14.00 -9.78 1.04
C MET A 1 14.82 -9.96 -0.23
N ASN A 2 14.76 -11.13 -0.87
CA ASN A 2 15.59 -11.45 -2.08
C ASN A 2 14.69 -11.62 -3.32
N PHE A 3 13.71 -10.74 -3.46
CA PHE A 3 12.81 -10.76 -4.61
C PHE A 3 13.32 -9.77 -5.66
N PHE A 4 13.46 -10.23 -6.89
CA PHE A 4 13.79 -9.39 -8.03
C PHE A 4 12.98 -9.85 -9.24
N ASP A 5 12.24 -8.93 -9.86
CA ASP A 5 11.42 -9.17 -11.03
C ASP A 5 11.80 -8.16 -12.13
N ASN A 6 12.39 -8.68 -13.21
CA ASN A 6 12.81 -7.86 -14.35
C ASN A 6 11.63 -7.15 -15.02
N ALA A 7 10.48 -7.82 -15.15
CA ALA A 7 9.31 -7.23 -15.78
C ALA A 7 8.77 -6.06 -14.92
N TYR A 8 8.71 -6.25 -13.59
CA TYR A 8 8.34 -5.17 -12.69
C TYR A 8 9.26 -3.96 -12.86
N GLN A 9 10.58 -4.17 -12.86
CA GLN A 9 11.57 -3.08 -12.99
C GLN A 9 11.43 -2.33 -14.32
N GLN A 10 11.23 -3.04 -15.41
CA GLN A 10 10.99 -2.45 -16.72
C GLN A 10 9.71 -1.62 -16.76
N HIS A 11 8.62 -2.14 -16.20
CA HIS A 11 7.32 -1.48 -16.20
C HIS A 11 7.32 -0.22 -15.31
N ILE A 12 7.89 -0.30 -14.09
CA ILE A 12 7.89 0.82 -13.13
C ILE A 12 8.89 1.93 -13.52
N SER A 13 9.90 1.61 -14.32
CA SER A 13 10.88 2.58 -14.82
C SER A 13 10.42 3.31 -16.09
N ASN A 14 9.30 2.90 -16.69
CA ASN A 14 8.80 3.48 -17.93
C ASN A 14 7.40 4.10 -17.74
N PRO A 15 7.31 5.43 -17.55
CA PRO A 15 6.01 6.12 -17.36
C PRO A 15 5.01 5.95 -18.52
N ALA A 16 5.48 5.57 -19.71
CA ALA A 16 4.63 5.30 -20.88
C ALA A 16 4.10 3.86 -20.92
N HIS A 17 4.56 2.98 -20.02
CA HIS A 17 4.11 1.59 -19.98
C HIS A 17 2.68 1.49 -19.45
N GLU A 18 1.85 0.64 -20.06
CA GLU A 18 0.44 0.45 -19.68
C GLU A 18 0.22 0.10 -18.21
N ASN A 19 1.14 -0.68 -17.61
CA ASN A 19 1.08 -1.09 -16.21
C ASN A 19 1.65 -0.05 -15.22
N TYR A 20 2.33 0.99 -15.69
CA TYR A 20 3.02 1.95 -14.83
C TYR A 20 2.12 2.55 -13.75
N ARG A 21 0.96 3.08 -14.15
CA ARG A 21 0.01 3.70 -13.22
C ARG A 21 -0.56 2.71 -12.20
N ASN A 22 -0.82 1.47 -12.63
CA ASN A 22 -1.33 0.42 -11.75
C ASN A 22 -0.27 0.00 -10.72
N LEU A 23 0.98 -0.11 -11.12
CA LEU A 23 2.09 -0.42 -10.23
C LEU A 23 2.33 0.71 -9.22
N LEU A 24 2.30 1.97 -9.65
CA LEU A 24 2.37 3.11 -8.74
C LEU A 24 1.25 3.06 -7.70
N ALA A 25 0.00 2.97 -8.14
CA ALA A 25 -1.16 2.97 -7.26
C ALA A 25 -1.15 1.78 -6.27
N PHE A 26 -0.71 0.61 -6.72
CA PHE A 26 -0.59 -0.58 -5.88
C PHE A 26 0.45 -0.38 -4.77
N ASN A 27 1.66 0.06 -5.13
CA ASN A 27 2.74 0.25 -4.15
C ASN A 27 2.47 1.44 -3.23
N GLU A 28 1.88 2.53 -3.74
CA GLU A 28 1.41 3.65 -2.95
C GLU A 28 0.39 3.17 -1.90
N ALA A 29 -0.57 2.35 -2.30
CA ALA A 29 -1.54 1.78 -1.37
C ALA A 29 -0.90 0.91 -0.29
N LEU A 30 0.12 0.11 -0.61
CA LEU A 30 0.89 -0.66 0.36
C LEU A 30 1.67 0.24 1.33
N GLY A 31 2.22 1.35 0.84
CA GLY A 31 2.98 2.32 1.64
C GLY A 31 2.13 3.24 2.51
N LEU A 32 0.81 3.32 2.26
CA LEU A 32 -0.10 4.22 2.97
C LEU A 32 -1.14 3.48 3.83
N CYS A 33 -1.64 2.32 3.40
CA CYS A 33 -2.72 1.63 4.09
C CYS A 33 -2.19 0.67 5.16
N HIS A 34 -1.71 1.21 6.30
CA HIS A 34 -1.16 0.44 7.42
C HIS A 34 -1.15 1.24 8.73
N THR A 35 -0.90 0.53 9.85
CA THR A 35 -0.68 1.09 11.19
C THR A 35 0.77 0.98 11.64
N VAL A 36 1.68 0.64 10.73
CA VAL A 36 3.11 0.46 11.04
C VAL A 36 3.72 1.74 11.57
N ILE A 37 4.52 1.62 12.62
CA ILE A 37 5.31 2.71 13.20
C ILE A 37 6.73 2.60 12.65
N ALA A 38 7.25 3.70 12.17
CA ALA A 38 8.63 3.84 11.73
C ALA A 38 9.47 4.47 12.84
N GLU A 39 10.60 3.85 13.16
CA GLU A 39 11.54 4.31 14.20
C GLU A 39 12.93 4.44 13.59
N VAL A 40 13.60 5.58 13.82
CA VAL A 40 15.00 5.72 13.45
C VAL A 40 15.86 5.00 14.48
N LYS A 41 16.65 4.05 14.04
CA LYS A 41 17.61 3.28 14.86
C LYS A 41 19.03 3.46 14.33
N LYS A 42 20.03 3.18 15.17
CA LYS A 42 21.44 3.15 14.77
C LYS A 42 21.95 1.71 14.77
N ASP A 43 22.70 1.38 13.74
CA ASP A 43 23.41 0.11 13.69
C ASP A 43 24.68 0.11 14.56
N ALA A 44 25.41 -1.01 14.58
CA ALA A 44 26.65 -1.14 15.35
C ALA A 44 27.76 -0.20 14.88
N GLN A 45 27.67 0.37 13.71
CA GLN A 45 28.58 1.33 13.10
C GLN A 45 28.14 2.78 13.30
N GLY A 46 26.96 3.00 13.94
CA GLY A 46 26.38 4.32 14.20
C GLY A 46 25.59 4.89 13.03
N SER A 47 25.39 4.14 11.94
CA SER A 47 24.60 4.57 10.79
C SER A 47 23.11 4.48 11.11
N GLU A 48 22.36 5.52 10.75
CA GLU A 48 20.92 5.58 10.99
C GLU A 48 20.15 4.79 9.91
N PHE A 49 19.16 4.05 10.38
CA PHE A 49 18.21 3.35 9.51
C PHE A 49 16.80 3.38 10.10
N VAL A 50 15.79 3.31 9.24
CA VAL A 50 14.39 3.20 9.67
C VAL A 50 14.04 1.74 9.87
N ALA A 51 13.66 1.41 11.10
CA ALA A 51 13.07 0.13 11.49
C ALA A 51 11.54 0.26 11.56
N TYR A 52 10.84 -0.78 11.15
CA TYR A 52 9.38 -0.86 11.25
C TYR A 52 8.94 -1.70 12.43
N ASN A 53 7.95 -1.20 13.16
CA ASN A 53 7.26 -1.90 14.23
C ASN A 53 5.78 -1.99 13.90
N ALA A 54 5.20 -3.19 14.01
CA ALA A 54 3.80 -3.44 13.69
C ALA A 54 3.22 -4.53 14.59
N SER A 55 1.96 -4.40 14.96
CA SER A 55 1.22 -5.46 15.66
C SER A 55 0.87 -6.64 14.77
N SER A 56 0.79 -6.42 13.46
CA SER A 56 0.50 -7.43 12.44
C SER A 56 1.72 -7.80 11.63
N PRO A 57 2.14 -9.09 11.62
CA PRO A 57 3.21 -9.55 10.74
C PRO A 57 2.89 -9.36 9.25
N ASP A 58 1.63 -9.45 8.87
CA ASP A 58 1.18 -9.24 7.49
C ASP A 58 1.39 -7.77 7.07
N GLU A 59 1.05 -6.80 7.94
CA GLU A 59 1.32 -5.38 7.66
C GLU A 59 2.81 -5.11 7.53
N LEU A 60 3.61 -5.66 8.44
CA LEU A 60 5.06 -5.52 8.39
C LEU A 60 5.64 -6.08 7.08
N ALA A 61 5.15 -7.23 6.63
CA ALA A 61 5.58 -7.84 5.37
C ALA A 61 5.23 -6.98 4.16
N LEU A 62 4.01 -6.42 4.12
CA LEU A 62 3.54 -5.59 3.01
C LEU A 62 4.30 -4.26 2.91
N VAL A 63 4.52 -3.57 4.04
CA VAL A 63 5.26 -2.30 4.06
C VAL A 63 6.73 -2.51 3.71
N ASN A 64 7.36 -3.60 4.19
CA ASN A 64 8.71 -3.98 3.77
C ASN A 64 8.76 -4.37 2.29
N GLY A 65 7.72 -5.00 1.78
CA GLY A 65 7.56 -5.28 0.35
C GLY A 65 7.53 -4.00 -0.48
N ALA A 66 6.69 -3.04 -0.11
CA ALA A 66 6.63 -1.73 -0.74
C ALA A 66 7.99 -1.02 -0.71
N ARG A 67 8.66 -1.00 0.45
CA ARG A 67 10.01 -0.45 0.60
C ARG A 67 11.01 -1.09 -0.37
N HIS A 68 11.00 -2.42 -0.49
CA HIS A 68 11.87 -3.15 -1.40
C HIS A 68 11.64 -2.78 -2.87
N LEU A 69 10.40 -2.42 -3.21
CA LEU A 69 9.98 -2.01 -4.54
C LEU A 69 10.12 -0.50 -4.79
N GLY A 70 10.79 0.25 -3.90
CA GLY A 70 11.05 1.67 -4.06
C GLY A 70 9.98 2.60 -3.48
N PHE A 71 9.08 2.07 -2.62
CA PHE A 71 8.03 2.84 -1.94
C PHE A 71 8.23 2.78 -0.43
N PHE A 72 9.04 3.68 0.06
CA PHE A 72 9.53 3.66 1.42
C PHE A 72 8.70 4.58 2.32
N PHE A 73 7.93 4.02 3.26
CA PHE A 73 7.31 4.78 4.36
C PHE A 73 8.40 5.22 5.34
N ARG A 74 8.64 6.52 5.47
CA ARG A 74 9.69 7.08 6.33
C ARG A 74 9.21 7.30 7.75
N GLU A 75 8.07 7.97 7.88
CA GLU A 75 7.52 8.38 9.18
C GLU A 75 6.08 8.87 9.07
N ARG A 76 5.46 9.06 10.22
CA ARG A 76 4.29 9.92 10.38
C ARG A 76 4.76 11.14 11.16
N ASP A 77 4.69 12.31 10.54
CA ASP A 77 5.16 13.55 11.15
C ASP A 77 4.18 14.13 12.20
N GLU A 78 4.59 15.20 12.88
CA GLU A 78 3.81 15.86 13.96
C GLU A 78 2.47 16.42 13.43
N ASP A 79 2.39 16.76 12.16
CA ASP A 79 1.17 17.21 11.50
C ASP A 79 0.27 16.09 11.02
N ASN A 80 0.60 14.84 11.38
CA ASN A 80 -0.11 13.64 10.96
C ASN A 80 -0.04 13.39 9.43
N ASN A 81 1.07 13.82 8.78
CA ASN A 81 1.34 13.42 7.42
C ASN A 81 2.10 12.10 7.39
N MET A 82 1.71 11.22 6.48
CA MET A 82 2.50 10.06 6.13
C MET A 82 3.56 10.48 5.11
N VAL A 83 4.82 10.44 5.53
CA VAL A 83 5.95 10.82 4.69
C VAL A 83 6.48 9.56 4.01
N CYS A 84 6.38 9.51 2.70
CA CYS A 84 6.81 8.37 1.88
C CYS A 84 7.82 8.83 0.84
N GLU A 85 8.85 8.02 0.60
CA GLU A 85 9.69 8.16 -0.57
C GLU A 85 9.20 7.18 -1.65
N GLN A 86 8.94 7.68 -2.84
CA GLN A 86 8.44 6.90 -3.96
C GLN A 86 9.39 7.09 -5.14
N LEU A 87 10.10 6.02 -5.49
CA LEU A 87 11.08 6.03 -6.58
C LEU A 87 12.11 7.19 -6.49
N GLY A 88 12.52 7.55 -5.26
CA GLY A 88 13.46 8.62 -4.98
C GLY A 88 12.84 9.99 -4.69
N GLU A 89 11.53 10.16 -4.87
CA GLU A 89 10.81 11.41 -4.55
C GLU A 89 10.12 11.33 -3.19
N VAL A 90 10.31 12.35 -2.35
CA VAL A 90 9.62 12.45 -1.05
C VAL A 90 8.25 13.06 -1.25
N ARG A 91 7.22 12.32 -0.85
CA ARG A 91 5.81 12.71 -0.93
C ARG A 91 5.18 12.72 0.46
N ARG A 92 4.33 13.71 0.73
CA ARG A 92 3.60 13.86 1.99
C ARG A 92 2.11 13.73 1.76
N TYR A 93 1.51 12.79 2.46
CA TYR A 93 0.07 12.51 2.42
C TYR A 93 -0.55 12.86 3.76
N LYS A 94 -1.45 13.84 3.79
CA LYS A 94 -2.17 14.17 5.02
C LYS A 94 -3.10 13.00 5.37
N LEU A 95 -2.86 12.34 6.49
CA LEU A 95 -3.78 11.32 6.99
C LEU A 95 -5.02 12.00 7.53
N LEU A 96 -6.16 11.78 6.88
CA LEU A 96 -7.46 12.34 7.26
C LEU A 96 -8.19 11.38 8.21
N ASN A 97 -8.26 10.10 7.85
CA ASN A 97 -8.89 9.05 8.67
C ASN A 97 -8.13 7.75 8.57
N LEU A 98 -8.10 7.04 9.69
CA LEU A 98 -7.61 5.68 9.80
C LEU A 98 -8.71 4.84 10.46
N ILE A 99 -9.18 3.81 9.75
CA ILE A 99 -10.12 2.83 10.26
C ILE A 99 -9.40 1.50 10.29
N GLU A 100 -8.92 1.14 11.47
CA GLU A 100 -8.10 -0.05 11.69
C GLU A 100 -8.80 -1.34 11.29
N PHE A 101 -8.01 -2.39 11.16
CA PHE A 101 -8.54 -3.72 10.88
C PHE A 101 -9.42 -4.20 12.04
N ASP A 102 -10.54 -4.77 11.68
CA ASP A 102 -11.49 -5.41 12.59
C ASP A 102 -11.89 -6.77 12.02
N SER A 103 -11.93 -7.80 12.87
CA SER A 103 -12.22 -9.18 12.47
C SER A 103 -13.65 -9.36 11.94
N THR A 104 -14.60 -8.51 12.35
CA THR A 104 -15.97 -8.50 11.82
C THR A 104 -16.00 -7.85 10.44
N ARG A 105 -15.33 -6.71 10.28
CA ARG A 105 -15.22 -5.98 9.00
C ARG A 105 -14.27 -6.65 8.02
N LYS A 106 -13.25 -7.37 8.51
CA LYS A 106 -12.17 -8.06 7.78
C LYS A 106 -11.44 -7.17 6.77
N ARG A 107 -11.32 -5.89 7.10
CA ARG A 107 -10.63 -4.88 6.29
C ARG A 107 -10.18 -3.71 7.13
N MET A 108 -9.18 -3.01 6.66
CA MET A 108 -8.80 -1.68 7.13
C MET A 108 -8.95 -0.65 6.00
N THR A 109 -9.05 0.61 6.38
CA THR A 109 -9.21 1.71 5.43
C THR A 109 -8.41 2.91 5.91
N VAL A 110 -7.72 3.58 5.00
CA VAL A 110 -7.17 4.90 5.23
C VAL A 110 -7.80 5.90 4.27
N VAL A 111 -7.95 7.13 4.73
CA VAL A 111 -8.34 8.27 3.90
C VAL A 111 -7.20 9.27 3.99
N VAL A 112 -6.61 9.60 2.87
CA VAL A 112 -5.48 10.54 2.79
C VAL A 112 -5.77 11.65 1.79
N ARG A 113 -5.20 12.82 2.06
CA ARG A 113 -5.09 13.86 1.04
C ARG A 113 -3.71 13.76 0.40
N THR A 114 -3.71 13.59 -0.91
CA THR A 114 -2.46 13.51 -1.69
C THR A 114 -1.76 14.86 -1.77
N PRO A 115 -0.47 14.92 -2.14
CA PRO A 115 0.23 16.18 -2.38
C PRO A 115 -0.45 17.08 -3.41
N GLU A 116 -1.19 16.49 -4.35
CA GLU A 116 -1.97 17.20 -5.38
C GLU A 116 -3.34 17.72 -4.88
N GLY A 117 -3.65 17.51 -3.58
CA GLY A 117 -4.90 17.96 -2.95
C GLY A 117 -6.09 17.02 -3.12
N LYS A 118 -5.94 15.86 -3.76
CA LYS A 118 -7.02 14.89 -3.95
C LYS A 118 -7.26 14.07 -2.69
N ILE A 119 -8.50 13.69 -2.44
CA ILE A 119 -8.83 12.77 -1.35
C ILE A 119 -8.89 11.34 -1.90
N LEU A 120 -8.03 10.49 -1.36
CA LEU A 120 -7.92 9.10 -1.75
C LEU A 120 -8.34 8.20 -0.59
N VAL A 121 -9.33 7.36 -0.82
CA VAL A 121 -9.75 6.28 0.09
C VAL A 121 -9.06 5.00 -0.36
N ILE A 122 -8.28 4.38 0.51
CA ILE A 122 -7.60 3.11 0.26
C ILE A 122 -8.12 2.08 1.25
N CYS A 123 -8.57 0.94 0.76
CA CYS A 123 -9.10 -0.15 1.58
C CYS A 123 -8.38 -1.46 1.21
N LYS A 124 -7.85 -2.17 2.22
CA LYS A 124 -7.29 -3.50 2.05
C LYS A 124 -7.95 -4.50 3.00
N GLY A 125 -8.10 -5.74 2.58
CA GLY A 125 -8.69 -6.78 3.41
C GLY A 125 -8.95 -8.08 2.68
N ALA A 126 -9.77 -8.94 3.31
CA ALA A 126 -10.14 -10.23 2.73
C ALA A 126 -10.75 -10.04 1.33
N ASP A 127 -10.33 -10.87 0.39
CA ASP A 127 -10.77 -10.86 -1.00
C ASP A 127 -12.29 -10.82 -1.14
N SER A 128 -12.99 -11.74 -0.49
CA SER A 128 -14.47 -11.83 -0.48
C SER A 128 -15.18 -10.58 0.08
N ILE A 129 -14.47 -9.75 0.84
CA ILE A 129 -15.01 -8.51 1.42
C ILE A 129 -14.72 -7.31 0.52
N ILE A 130 -13.53 -7.23 -0.04
CA ILE A 130 -13.13 -6.13 -0.93
C ILE A 130 -13.85 -6.26 -2.28
N GLU A 131 -13.93 -7.47 -2.83
CA GLU A 131 -14.57 -7.75 -4.12
C GLU A 131 -16.00 -7.19 -4.21
N LYS A 132 -16.80 -7.35 -3.16
CA LYS A 132 -18.17 -6.82 -3.06
C LYS A 132 -18.25 -5.28 -3.06
N ARG A 133 -17.12 -4.58 -3.01
CA ARG A 133 -16.99 -3.12 -2.96
C ARG A 133 -16.36 -2.53 -4.21
N LEU A 134 -15.92 -3.40 -5.11
CA LEU A 134 -15.38 -2.98 -6.40
C LEU A 134 -16.50 -2.50 -7.31
N LYS A 135 -16.14 -1.67 -8.29
CA LYS A 135 -17.05 -1.35 -9.40
C LYS A 135 -17.36 -2.61 -10.19
N ALA A 136 -18.57 -2.71 -10.72
CA ALA A 136 -19.03 -3.90 -11.45
C ALA A 136 -18.22 -4.20 -12.72
N ASP A 137 -17.60 -3.17 -13.31
CA ASP A 137 -16.88 -3.23 -14.59
C ASP A 137 -15.37 -3.41 -14.46
N GLN A 138 -14.88 -4.04 -13.37
CA GLN A 138 -13.45 -4.32 -13.18
C GLN A 138 -12.93 -5.34 -14.20
N VAL A 139 -12.27 -4.87 -15.23
CA VAL A 139 -11.74 -5.69 -16.33
C VAL A 139 -10.75 -6.76 -15.84
N THR A 140 -9.94 -6.42 -14.82
CA THR A 140 -8.90 -7.31 -14.29
C THR A 140 -9.40 -8.29 -13.22
N LEU A 141 -10.65 -8.19 -12.77
CA LEU A 141 -11.14 -8.97 -11.63
C LEU A 141 -11.03 -10.48 -11.84
N LYS A 142 -11.45 -10.97 -13.01
CA LYS A 142 -11.39 -12.40 -13.33
C LYS A 142 -9.95 -12.95 -13.31
N THR A 143 -9.03 -12.19 -13.86
CA THR A 143 -7.59 -12.56 -13.86
C THR A 143 -7.03 -12.55 -12.43
N THR A 144 -7.38 -11.53 -11.65
CA THR A 144 -6.99 -11.42 -10.24
C THR A 144 -7.51 -12.60 -9.42
N GLN A 145 -8.76 -12.99 -9.59
CA GLN A 145 -9.34 -14.17 -8.93
C GLN A 145 -8.56 -15.44 -9.26
N GLY A 146 -8.19 -15.63 -10.53
CA GLY A 146 -7.37 -16.78 -10.94
C GLY A 146 -6.01 -16.83 -10.22
N PHE A 147 -5.36 -15.70 -10.01
CA PHE A 147 -4.12 -15.63 -9.21
C PHE A 147 -4.37 -15.88 -7.73
N LEU A 148 -5.44 -15.32 -7.15
CA LEU A 148 -5.80 -15.57 -5.76
C LEU A 148 -6.00 -17.06 -5.49
N ASP A 149 -6.71 -17.76 -6.39
CA ASP A 149 -6.94 -19.21 -6.29
C ASP A 149 -5.62 -19.99 -6.37
N GLN A 150 -4.70 -19.58 -7.24
CA GLN A 150 -3.38 -20.20 -7.33
C GLN A 150 -2.58 -20.01 -6.05
N TYR A 151 -2.51 -18.80 -5.52
CA TYR A 151 -1.79 -18.50 -4.28
C TYR A 151 -2.39 -19.23 -3.08
N ALA A 152 -3.73 -19.28 -2.99
CA ALA A 152 -4.43 -20.01 -1.95
C ALA A 152 -4.12 -21.51 -1.97
N LYS A 153 -4.01 -22.14 -3.16
CA LYS A 153 -3.60 -23.55 -3.33
C LYS A 153 -2.19 -23.82 -2.81
N HIS A 154 -1.32 -22.80 -2.82
CA HIS A 154 0.03 -22.89 -2.24
C HIS A 154 0.07 -22.50 -0.75
N GLY A 155 -1.07 -22.31 -0.10
CA GLY A 155 -1.16 -21.94 1.31
C GLY A 155 -0.74 -20.50 1.61
N LEU A 156 -0.66 -19.64 0.58
CA LEU A 156 -0.30 -18.24 0.76
C LEU A 156 -1.52 -17.44 1.27
N ARG A 157 -1.25 -16.49 2.17
CA ARG A 157 -2.26 -15.52 2.59
C ARG A 157 -2.47 -14.49 1.49
N THR A 158 -3.71 -14.28 1.12
CA THR A 158 -4.11 -13.33 0.09
C THR A 158 -4.99 -12.24 0.67
N LEU A 159 -4.89 -11.06 0.08
CA LEU A 159 -5.78 -9.94 0.32
C LEU A 159 -5.94 -9.13 -0.95
N LEU A 160 -7.03 -8.37 -1.03
CA LEU A 160 -7.25 -7.39 -2.08
C LEU A 160 -7.08 -5.97 -1.53
N ILE A 161 -6.66 -5.08 -2.44
CA ILE A 161 -6.59 -3.64 -2.22
C ILE A 161 -7.49 -2.96 -3.23
N ALA A 162 -8.28 -2.01 -2.78
CA ALA A 162 -9.08 -1.14 -3.62
C ALA A 162 -8.86 0.31 -3.22
N SER A 163 -8.94 1.21 -4.19
CA SER A 163 -8.87 2.65 -3.95
C SER A 163 -9.95 3.39 -4.72
N LYS A 164 -10.33 4.55 -4.18
CA LYS A 164 -11.28 5.47 -4.82
C LYS A 164 -10.89 6.90 -4.49
N GLU A 165 -10.78 7.74 -5.51
CA GLU A 165 -10.75 9.19 -5.35
C GLU A 165 -12.17 9.69 -5.06
N ILE A 166 -12.33 10.54 -4.05
CA ILE A 166 -13.60 11.16 -3.67
C ILE A 166 -13.47 12.68 -3.67
N SER A 167 -14.60 13.38 -3.82
CA SER A 167 -14.64 14.82 -3.72
C SER A 167 -14.60 15.30 -2.26
N GLU A 168 -14.31 16.58 -2.04
CA GLU A 168 -14.44 17.22 -0.71
C GLU A 168 -15.87 17.12 -0.17
N HIS A 169 -16.85 17.18 -1.05
CA HIS A 169 -18.27 17.08 -0.68
C HIS A 169 -18.64 15.67 -0.20
N ASP A 170 -17.99 14.63 -0.76
CA ASP A 170 -18.27 13.23 -0.39
C ASP A 170 -17.49 12.79 0.87
N TYR A 171 -16.47 13.56 1.25
CA TYR A 171 -15.70 13.38 2.47
C TYR A 171 -16.38 14.00 3.67
#